data_1c704137874848c9d069e108a5495f4e
#
_entry.id   1c704137874848c9d069e108a5495f4e
#
_cell.length_a   1.000
_cell.length_b   1.000
_cell.length_c   1.000
_cell.angle_alpha   90.00
_cell.angle_beta   90.00
_cell.angle_gamma   90.00
#
_symmetry.space_group_name_H-M   'P 1'
#
loop_
_entity.id
_entity.type
_entity.pdbx_description
1 polymer ?
#
loop_
_entity_poly.entity_id
_entity_poly.type
_entity_poly.pdbx_seq_one_letter_code
_entity_poly.pdbx_strand_id
1 'polypeptide(L)'
;MDCGPTCLRMVAKYYGRSISLEYLRSKSLYGKEGVSMLGLADAAESIGLKTVGAKLSLEQLLNDAPLPAIIHWNQYHFVVLVSATKSKFVIADPAKGIIKLAKDEFLKQWVSTTEEEITKGITLLFESTPLFQDMDFSNTEQNGDKKIGWSYLLFYVVEHKAYFFQIFLGLLAGSILQLIFPYLTQSIVDTGINTRNLNFVQIILAAQLMLLISQTFIEFIRSRILLHISTRINISLLSGFWAKLLKLPMQFFDSKCNVPQKLDSEKQNTN
;
A
#
# COMPACT_ATOMS: atom_id res chain seq x y z
N MET A 1 6.94 5.07 11.39
CA MET A 1 8.11 4.66 12.19
C MET A 1 8.92 3.56 11.48
N ASP A 2 9.27 3.74 10.22
CA ASP A 2 9.94 2.72 9.39
C ASP A 2 11.43 3.04 9.17
N CYS A 3 12.02 3.85 10.04
CA CYS A 3 13.40 4.32 9.86
C CYS A 3 14.40 3.16 9.75
N GLY A 4 14.31 2.17 10.66
CA GLY A 4 15.22 1.02 10.69
C GLY A 4 15.18 0.17 9.42
N PRO A 5 14.04 -0.42 9.04
CA PRO A 5 13.92 -1.21 7.81
C PRO A 5 14.25 -0.42 6.54
N THR A 6 13.96 0.89 6.52
CA THR A 6 14.32 1.76 5.39
C THR A 6 15.83 1.98 5.32
N CYS A 7 16.51 2.17 6.45
CA CYS A 7 17.98 2.22 6.50
C CYS A 7 18.61 0.92 6.03
N LEU A 8 18.08 -0.24 6.47
CA LEU A 8 18.58 -1.54 6.02
C LEU A 8 18.38 -1.73 4.51
N ARG A 9 17.25 -1.27 3.95
CA ARG A 9 17.02 -1.26 2.49
C ARG A 9 18.05 -0.40 1.75
N MET A 10 18.43 0.76 2.31
CA MET A 10 19.46 1.63 1.72
C MET A 10 20.83 0.93 1.72
N VAL A 11 21.18 0.26 2.82
CA VAL A 11 22.44 -0.51 2.93
C VAL A 11 22.44 -1.68 1.94
N ALA A 12 21.36 -2.46 1.87
CA ALA A 12 21.23 -3.56 0.90
C ALA A 12 21.37 -3.07 -0.54
N LYS A 13 20.78 -1.91 -0.86
CA LYS A 13 20.88 -1.28 -2.18
C LYS A 13 22.30 -0.83 -2.50
N TYR A 14 23.04 -0.34 -1.52
CA TYR A 14 24.45 0.00 -1.69
C TYR A 14 25.29 -1.23 -2.07
N TYR A 15 25.01 -2.39 -1.46
CA TYR A 15 25.65 -3.67 -1.81
C TYR A 15 25.06 -4.32 -3.08
N GLY A 16 24.24 -3.61 -3.85
CA GLY A 16 23.77 -4.02 -5.17
C GLY A 16 22.48 -4.87 -5.17
N ARG A 17 21.77 -4.98 -4.04
CA ARG A 17 20.52 -5.74 -3.94
C ARG A 17 19.33 -4.84 -3.59
N SER A 18 18.25 -5.01 -4.33
CA SER A 18 16.99 -4.35 -4.04
C SER A 18 16.06 -5.31 -3.32
N ILE A 19 15.63 -4.96 -2.11
CA ILE A 19 14.79 -5.79 -1.26
C ILE A 19 13.53 -5.00 -0.88
N SER A 20 12.37 -5.65 -0.90
CA SER A 20 11.13 -4.97 -0.56
C SER A 20 11.09 -4.56 0.92
N LEU A 21 10.53 -3.38 1.18
CA LEU A 21 10.42 -2.84 2.53
C LEU A 21 9.53 -3.72 3.42
N GLU A 22 8.49 -4.34 2.84
CA GLU A 22 7.59 -5.27 3.56
C GLU A 22 8.34 -6.50 4.06
N TYR A 23 9.23 -7.05 3.23
CA TYR A 23 10.05 -8.18 3.62
C TYR A 23 10.98 -7.83 4.76
N LEU A 24 11.68 -6.70 4.69
CA LEU A 24 12.57 -6.23 5.75
C LEU A 24 11.81 -5.92 7.04
N ARG A 25 10.60 -5.35 6.97
CA ARG A 25 9.72 -5.15 8.13
C ARG A 25 9.37 -6.47 8.79
N SER A 26 9.01 -7.50 8.01
CA SER A 26 8.64 -8.80 8.57
C SER A 26 9.78 -9.50 9.30
N LYS A 27 11.04 -9.18 8.95
CA LYS A 27 12.25 -9.75 9.54
C LYS A 27 12.80 -8.91 10.70
N SER A 28 12.45 -7.63 10.79
CA SER A 28 13.04 -6.69 11.76
C SER A 28 12.42 -6.74 13.17
N LEU A 29 11.64 -7.75 13.53
CA LEU A 29 11.01 -7.89 14.87
C LEU A 29 10.38 -6.56 15.34
N TYR A 30 9.46 -6.06 14.56
CA TYR A 30 8.82 -4.75 14.78
C TYR A 30 7.94 -4.78 16.04
N GLY A 31 8.36 -4.10 17.11
CA GLY A 31 7.62 -3.98 18.38
C GLY A 31 6.81 -2.69 18.49
N LYS A 32 6.12 -2.52 19.62
CA LYS A 32 5.31 -1.31 19.94
C LYS A 32 6.14 -0.02 19.93
N GLU A 33 7.41 -0.10 20.31
CA GLU A 33 8.34 1.04 20.39
C GLU A 33 9.16 1.25 19.11
N GLY A 34 8.88 0.48 18.04
CA GLY A 34 9.64 0.49 16.80
C GLY A 34 10.56 -0.72 16.67
N VAL A 35 11.61 -0.59 15.85
CA VAL A 35 12.61 -1.63 15.63
C VAL A 35 13.82 -1.37 16.52
N SER A 36 14.27 -2.39 17.25
CA SER A 36 15.51 -2.33 18.01
C SER A 36 16.73 -2.52 17.10
N MET A 37 17.92 -2.10 17.59
CA MET A 37 19.18 -2.34 16.88
C MET A 37 19.44 -3.85 16.67
N LEU A 38 19.07 -4.68 17.66
CA LEU A 38 19.15 -6.14 17.55
C LEU A 38 18.22 -6.66 16.48
N GLY A 39 16.96 -6.21 16.44
CA GLY A 39 16.01 -6.60 15.38
C GLY A 39 16.46 -6.20 13.98
N LEU A 40 17.22 -5.09 13.83
CA LEU A 40 17.86 -4.73 12.58
C LEU A 40 19.02 -5.64 12.24
N ALA A 41 19.82 -6.04 13.24
CA ALA A 41 20.91 -6.99 13.03
C ALA A 41 20.37 -8.35 12.57
N ASP A 42 19.35 -8.90 13.26
CA ASP A 42 18.70 -10.17 12.89
C ASP A 42 18.11 -10.11 11.48
N ALA A 43 17.47 -8.99 11.12
CA ALA A 43 16.94 -8.78 9.78
C ALA A 43 18.06 -8.75 8.73
N ALA A 44 19.17 -8.09 8.99
CA ALA A 44 20.31 -8.02 8.10
C ALA A 44 20.97 -9.39 7.92
N GLU A 45 21.12 -10.16 8.99
CA GLU A 45 21.65 -11.52 8.95
C GLU A 45 20.73 -12.48 8.18
N SER A 46 19.41 -12.31 8.33
CA SER A 46 18.43 -13.10 7.59
C SER A 46 18.50 -12.92 6.07
N ILE A 47 19.04 -11.81 5.60
CA ILE A 47 19.27 -11.54 4.18
C ILE A 47 20.71 -11.81 3.73
N GLY A 48 21.55 -12.38 4.62
CA GLY A 48 22.91 -12.77 4.30
C GLY A 48 23.97 -11.68 4.49
N LEU A 49 23.66 -10.56 5.14
CA LEU A 49 24.66 -9.60 5.58
C LEU A 49 25.17 -10.02 6.97
N LYS A 50 26.46 -9.94 7.19
CA LYS A 50 27.05 -10.09 8.51
C LYS A 50 27.01 -8.76 9.24
N THR A 51 26.63 -8.76 10.51
CA THR A 51 26.47 -7.53 11.30
C THR A 51 27.31 -7.52 12.56
N VAL A 52 27.78 -6.34 12.94
CA VAL A 52 28.44 -6.09 14.21
C VAL A 52 27.89 -4.80 14.81
N GLY A 53 27.16 -4.95 15.93
CA GLY A 53 26.73 -3.81 16.74
C GLY A 53 27.81 -3.38 17.70
N ALA A 54 28.29 -2.15 17.63
CA ALA A 54 29.36 -1.65 18.49
C ALA A 54 29.10 -0.22 18.99
N LYS A 55 29.61 0.07 20.18
CA LYS A 55 29.76 1.43 20.68
C LYS A 55 31.14 1.91 20.26
N LEU A 56 31.22 2.87 19.34
CA LEU A 56 32.44 3.37 18.77
C LEU A 56 32.74 4.78 19.24
N SER A 57 34.03 5.09 19.44
CA SER A 57 34.49 6.46 19.53
C SER A 57 34.55 7.10 18.14
N LEU A 58 34.69 8.42 18.09
CA LEU A 58 34.79 9.11 16.81
C LEU A 58 36.03 8.67 16.00
N GLU A 59 37.14 8.40 16.65
CA GLU A 59 38.36 7.93 16.00
C GLU A 59 38.20 6.54 15.40
N GLN A 60 37.57 5.63 16.14
CA GLN A 60 37.25 4.28 15.67
C GLN A 60 36.27 4.33 14.49
N LEU A 61 35.26 5.21 14.55
CA LEU A 61 34.30 5.40 13.46
C LEU A 61 34.96 5.89 12.18
N LEU A 62 35.98 6.75 12.30
CA LEU A 62 36.69 7.32 11.14
C LEU A 62 37.72 6.38 10.54
N ASN A 63 38.41 5.59 11.36
CA ASN A 63 39.56 4.78 10.92
C ASN A 63 39.19 3.33 10.65
N ASP A 64 38.30 2.73 11.47
CA ASP A 64 38.10 1.29 11.51
C ASP A 64 36.70 0.84 11.04
N ALA A 65 35.72 1.75 10.99
CA ALA A 65 34.36 1.37 10.67
C ALA A 65 34.12 1.23 9.14
N PRO A 66 33.69 0.04 8.67
CA PRO A 66 33.26 -0.09 7.28
C PRO A 66 31.98 0.72 7.03
N LEU A 67 31.96 1.48 5.93
CA LEU A 67 30.80 2.25 5.53
C LEU A 67 30.16 1.63 4.27
N PRO A 68 28.82 1.70 4.11
CA PRO A 68 27.86 2.41 4.96
C PRO A 68 27.52 1.67 6.25
N ALA A 69 27.20 2.42 7.31
CA ALA A 69 26.82 1.91 8.60
C ALA A 69 25.50 2.52 9.08
N ILE A 70 24.67 1.78 9.82
CA ILE A 70 23.48 2.36 10.46
C ILE A 70 23.87 2.87 11.85
N ILE A 71 23.53 4.11 12.14
CA ILE A 71 23.82 4.75 13.41
C ILE A 71 22.53 5.12 14.14
N HIS A 72 22.59 5.03 15.50
CA HIS A 72 21.49 5.47 16.36
C HIS A 72 21.54 6.98 16.50
N TRP A 73 20.47 7.65 16.13
CA TRP A 73 20.40 9.09 15.95
C TRP A 73 19.39 9.71 16.92
N ASN A 74 19.80 10.73 17.65
CA ASN A 74 18.97 11.38 18.66
C ASN A 74 18.31 10.41 19.65
N GLN A 75 18.88 9.22 19.85
CA GLN A 75 18.41 8.15 20.76
C GLN A 75 17.04 7.52 20.43
N TYR A 76 16.39 7.91 19.34
CA TYR A 76 15.08 7.37 18.94
C TYR A 76 14.92 7.13 17.43
N HIS A 77 15.94 7.44 16.65
CA HIS A 77 15.90 7.36 15.19
C HIS A 77 17.09 6.58 14.63
N PHE A 78 16.95 6.00 13.44
CA PHE A 78 18.04 5.35 12.72
C PHE A 78 18.30 6.08 11.40
N VAL A 79 19.57 6.31 11.10
CA VAL A 79 20.05 6.89 9.85
C VAL A 79 21.26 6.13 9.33
N VAL A 80 21.53 6.21 8.04
CA VAL A 80 22.69 5.57 7.41
C VAL A 80 23.83 6.58 7.30
N LEU A 81 24.97 6.26 7.90
CA LEU A 81 26.22 6.99 7.67
C LEU A 81 26.82 6.48 6.38
N VAL A 82 26.85 7.33 5.36
CA VAL A 82 27.34 7.00 4.01
C VAL A 82 28.83 7.29 3.86
N SER A 83 29.27 8.42 4.42
CA SER A 83 30.67 8.84 4.35
C SER A 83 31.02 9.67 5.58
N ALA A 84 32.21 9.44 6.12
CA ALA A 84 32.75 10.15 7.26
C ALA A 84 34.17 10.63 6.94
N THR A 85 34.44 11.90 7.16
CA THR A 85 35.78 12.55 7.08
C THR A 85 36.00 13.35 8.35
N LYS A 86 37.24 13.74 8.63
CA LYS A 86 37.61 14.49 9.86
C LYS A 86 36.74 15.74 10.10
N SER A 87 36.18 16.34 9.06
CA SER A 87 35.40 17.59 9.15
C SER A 87 33.96 17.48 8.66
N LYS A 88 33.63 16.48 7.84
CA LYS A 88 32.29 16.37 7.19
C LYS A 88 31.75 14.97 7.27
N PHE A 89 30.48 14.85 7.63
CA PHE A 89 29.72 13.61 7.73
C PHE A 89 28.53 13.66 6.79
N VAL A 90 28.36 12.61 5.99
CA VAL A 90 27.22 12.47 5.06
C VAL A 90 26.33 11.38 5.59
N ILE A 91 25.13 11.73 5.95
CA ILE A 91 24.11 10.79 6.42
C ILE A 91 22.95 10.73 5.44
N ALA A 92 22.35 9.57 5.28
CA ALA A 92 21.08 9.37 4.57
C ALA A 92 19.99 9.12 5.60
N ASP A 93 19.13 10.11 5.79
CA ASP A 93 17.97 10.05 6.68
C ASP A 93 16.75 9.61 5.88
N PRO A 94 16.04 8.53 6.29
CA PRO A 94 14.81 8.09 5.64
C PRO A 94 13.73 9.16 5.52
N ALA A 95 13.70 10.13 6.45
CA ALA A 95 12.69 11.18 6.50
C ALA A 95 13.09 12.46 5.75
N LYS A 96 14.40 12.77 5.69
CA LYS A 96 14.90 14.06 5.19
C LYS A 96 15.80 13.93 3.95
N GLY A 97 16.21 12.70 3.58
CA GLY A 97 17.13 12.47 2.48
C GLY A 97 18.60 12.60 2.89
N ILE A 98 19.45 12.99 1.94
CA ILE A 98 20.91 13.11 2.18
C ILE A 98 21.23 14.44 2.86
N ILE A 99 21.87 14.37 4.03
CA ILE A 99 22.26 15.54 4.84
C ILE A 99 23.77 15.52 5.03
N LYS A 100 24.40 16.69 4.89
CA LYS A 100 25.82 16.90 5.16
C LYS A 100 25.95 17.72 6.43
N LEU A 101 26.69 17.19 7.41
CA LEU A 101 26.85 17.78 8.73
C LEU A 101 28.32 18.10 9.02
N ALA A 102 28.54 19.15 9.83
CA ALA A 102 29.82 19.43 10.45
C ALA A 102 30.05 18.49 11.63
N LYS A 103 31.32 18.33 12.06
CA LYS A 103 31.69 17.44 13.17
C LYS A 103 30.90 17.67 14.44
N ASP A 104 30.74 18.92 14.86
CA ASP A 104 30.08 19.26 16.14
C ASP A 104 28.58 18.98 16.12
N GLU A 105 27.93 19.20 14.97
CA GLU A 105 26.50 18.88 14.78
C GLU A 105 26.27 17.37 14.73
N PHE A 106 27.17 16.62 14.11
CA PHE A 106 27.12 15.17 14.06
C PHE A 106 27.26 14.57 15.47
N LEU A 107 28.26 14.99 16.22
CA LEU A 107 28.53 14.50 17.57
C LEU A 107 27.34 14.74 18.52
N LYS A 108 26.73 15.92 18.48
CA LYS A 108 25.56 16.25 19.33
C LYS A 108 24.40 15.29 19.16
N GLN A 109 24.24 14.70 17.98
CA GLN A 109 23.08 13.85 17.65
C GLN A 109 23.41 12.35 17.66
N TRP A 110 24.69 11.99 17.49
CA TRP A 110 25.13 10.58 17.44
C TRP A 110 25.57 10.04 18.80
N VAL A 111 26.18 10.87 19.64
CA VAL A 111 26.70 10.42 20.95
C VAL A 111 25.57 9.94 21.85
N SER A 112 25.68 8.69 22.31
CA SER A 112 24.69 8.04 23.18
C SER A 112 25.16 7.90 24.62
N THR A 113 26.48 7.86 24.86
CA THR A 113 27.07 7.61 26.18
C THR A 113 28.43 8.31 26.28
N THR A 114 28.76 8.82 27.45
CA THR A 114 30.09 9.33 27.77
C THR A 114 30.68 8.41 28.83
N GLU A 115 31.70 7.65 28.46
CA GLU A 115 32.43 6.75 29.37
C GLU A 115 33.87 7.23 29.44
N GLU A 116 34.40 7.47 30.67
CA GLU A 116 35.80 7.88 30.91
C GLU A 116 36.26 9.08 30.06
N GLU A 117 35.44 10.14 29.96
CA GLU A 117 35.66 11.32 29.11
C GLU A 117 35.62 11.06 27.59
N ILE A 118 35.46 9.82 27.16
CA ILE A 118 35.36 9.48 25.74
C ILE A 118 33.88 9.39 25.34
N THR A 119 33.49 10.21 24.36
CA THR A 119 32.15 10.17 23.80
C THR A 119 32.02 9.01 22.80
N LYS A 120 31.03 8.12 23.03
CA LYS A 120 30.78 6.95 22.19
C LYS A 120 29.37 6.99 21.63
N GLY A 121 29.18 6.54 20.38
CA GLY A 121 27.90 6.37 19.73
C GLY A 121 27.64 4.92 19.29
N ILE A 122 26.38 4.55 19.23
CA ILE A 122 25.96 3.19 18.84
C ILE A 122 25.90 3.12 17.32
N THR A 123 26.56 2.11 16.76
CA THR A 123 26.68 1.90 15.30
C THR A 123 26.48 0.41 14.97
N LEU A 124 25.76 0.12 13.93
CA LEU A 124 25.63 -1.21 13.33
C LEU A 124 26.41 -1.24 12.03
N LEU A 125 27.45 -2.05 12.00
CA LEU A 125 28.35 -2.24 10.86
C LEU A 125 27.89 -3.41 10.03
N PHE A 126 28.16 -3.39 8.72
CA PHE A 126 27.74 -4.40 7.77
C PHE A 126 28.92 -4.90 6.93
N GLU A 127 28.91 -6.20 6.68
CA GLU A 127 29.83 -6.84 5.76
C GLU A 127 29.02 -7.76 4.82
N SER A 128 29.26 -7.64 3.52
CA SER A 128 28.61 -8.48 2.53
C SER A 128 29.22 -9.89 2.54
N THR A 129 28.37 -10.92 2.66
CA THR A 129 28.79 -12.31 2.58
C THR A 129 28.48 -12.89 1.18
N PRO A 130 29.12 -14.01 0.78
CA PRO A 130 28.76 -14.71 -0.46
C PRO A 130 27.27 -15.09 -0.50
N LEU A 131 26.70 -15.44 0.65
CA LEU A 131 25.28 -15.79 0.78
C LEU A 131 24.37 -14.62 0.36
N PHE A 132 24.72 -13.38 0.69
CA PHE A 132 23.98 -12.19 0.27
C PHE A 132 23.98 -12.02 -1.26
N GLN A 133 25.08 -12.41 -1.91
CA GLN A 133 25.20 -12.32 -3.37
C GLN A 133 24.44 -13.42 -4.10
N ASP A 134 24.28 -14.61 -3.49
CA ASP A 134 23.62 -15.78 -4.10
C ASP A 134 22.11 -15.79 -3.85
N MET A 135 21.61 -15.10 -2.81
CA MET A 135 20.17 -15.02 -2.54
C MET A 135 19.42 -14.30 -3.64
N ASP A 136 18.39 -14.94 -4.19
CA ASP A 136 17.50 -14.34 -5.17
C ASP A 136 16.31 -13.65 -4.49
N PHE A 137 16.31 -12.32 -4.52
CA PHE A 137 15.23 -11.47 -3.98
C PHE A 137 14.22 -11.03 -5.03
N SER A 138 14.31 -11.50 -6.28
CA SER A 138 13.41 -11.10 -7.38
C SER A 138 11.93 -11.36 -7.07
N ASN A 139 11.64 -12.43 -6.35
CA ASN A 139 10.28 -12.77 -5.91
C ASN A 139 9.76 -11.88 -4.77
N THR A 140 10.65 -11.22 -4.04
CA THR A 140 10.28 -10.32 -2.93
C THR A 140 9.91 -8.92 -3.42
N GLU A 141 10.46 -8.47 -4.53
CA GLU A 141 10.09 -7.18 -5.15
C GLU A 141 8.69 -7.22 -5.78
N GLN A 142 8.29 -8.36 -6.34
CA GLN A 142 7.00 -8.48 -7.01
C GLN A 142 5.80 -8.44 -6.05
N ASN A 143 5.98 -8.70 -4.75
CA ASN A 143 4.91 -8.66 -3.77
C ASN A 143 4.71 -7.31 -3.08
N GLY A 144 5.72 -6.40 -3.12
CA GLY A 144 5.66 -5.12 -2.40
C GLY A 144 4.94 -3.98 -3.13
N ASP A 145 4.88 -4.01 -4.46
CA ASP A 145 4.33 -2.91 -5.28
C ASP A 145 3.34 -3.37 -6.36
N LYS A 146 2.73 -4.53 -6.22
CA LYS A 146 1.52 -4.81 -7.01
C LYS A 146 0.44 -3.83 -6.55
N LYS A 147 0.53 -2.58 -7.02
CA LYS A 147 -0.65 -1.72 -7.16
C LYS A 147 -1.72 -2.64 -7.71
N ILE A 148 -2.82 -2.76 -6.98
CA ILE A 148 -4.03 -3.42 -7.48
C ILE A 148 -4.41 -2.60 -8.71
N GLY A 149 -3.75 -2.91 -9.83
CA GLY A 149 -3.87 -2.18 -11.07
C GLY A 149 -5.18 -2.58 -11.73
N TRP A 150 -5.66 -1.71 -12.59
CA TRP A 150 -6.77 -1.96 -13.52
C TRP A 150 -6.66 -3.33 -14.21
N SER A 151 -5.44 -3.87 -14.33
CA SER A 151 -5.15 -5.19 -14.87
C SER A 151 -5.81 -6.33 -14.08
N TYR A 152 -5.90 -6.26 -12.75
CA TYR A 152 -6.58 -7.27 -11.94
C TYR A 152 -8.10 -7.23 -12.13
N LEU A 153 -8.66 -6.03 -12.26
CA LEU A 153 -10.09 -5.85 -12.58
C LEU A 153 -10.41 -6.32 -14.00
N LEU A 154 -9.55 -6.02 -14.97
CA LEU A 154 -9.71 -6.49 -16.34
C LEU A 154 -9.63 -8.02 -16.46
N PHE A 155 -8.72 -8.65 -15.73
CA PHE A 155 -8.62 -10.12 -15.71
C PHE A 155 -9.92 -10.76 -15.19
N TYR A 156 -10.52 -10.19 -14.15
CA TYR A 156 -11.78 -10.68 -13.60
C TYR A 156 -12.96 -10.48 -14.58
N VAL A 157 -12.97 -9.37 -15.32
CA VAL A 157 -13.98 -9.10 -16.38
C VAL A 157 -13.87 -10.11 -17.52
N VAL A 158 -12.63 -10.44 -17.93
CA VAL A 158 -12.39 -11.39 -19.02
C VAL A 158 -12.81 -12.82 -18.65
N GLU A 159 -12.63 -13.21 -17.40
CA GLU A 159 -13.06 -14.53 -16.92
C GLU A 159 -14.59 -14.69 -16.94
N HIS A 160 -15.33 -13.59 -16.78
CA HIS A 160 -16.80 -13.57 -16.77
C HIS A 160 -17.43 -12.86 -17.97
N LYS A 161 -16.74 -12.85 -19.11
CA LYS A 161 -17.15 -12.14 -20.34
C LYS A 161 -18.60 -12.41 -20.79
N ALA A 162 -19.11 -13.63 -20.58
CA ALA A 162 -20.47 -14.00 -20.96
C ALA A 162 -21.55 -13.15 -20.23
N TYR A 163 -21.37 -12.90 -18.93
CA TYR A 163 -22.31 -12.07 -18.17
C TYR A 163 -22.22 -10.60 -18.57
N PHE A 164 -21.03 -10.09 -18.84
CA PHE A 164 -20.85 -8.72 -19.33
C PHE A 164 -21.47 -8.52 -20.70
N PHE A 165 -21.35 -9.52 -21.58
CA PHE A 165 -22.00 -9.49 -22.88
C PHE A 165 -23.53 -9.51 -22.76
N GLN A 166 -24.11 -10.30 -21.87
CA GLN A 166 -25.56 -10.30 -21.60
C GLN A 166 -26.07 -8.96 -21.09
N ILE A 167 -25.32 -8.31 -20.17
CA ILE A 167 -25.66 -6.98 -19.66
C ILE A 167 -25.60 -5.96 -20.79
N PHE A 168 -24.57 -6.00 -21.63
CA PHE A 168 -24.41 -5.11 -22.77
C PHE A 168 -25.57 -5.28 -23.79
N LEU A 169 -25.94 -6.52 -24.10
CA LEU A 169 -27.05 -6.82 -24.97
C LEU A 169 -28.38 -6.31 -24.43
N GLY A 170 -28.61 -6.48 -23.10
CA GLY A 170 -29.79 -5.97 -22.41
C GLY A 170 -29.86 -4.44 -22.42
N LEU A 171 -28.71 -3.76 -22.23
CA LEU A 171 -28.59 -2.31 -22.34
C LEU A 171 -28.95 -1.82 -23.77
N LEU A 172 -28.40 -2.48 -24.79
CA LEU A 172 -28.63 -2.13 -26.18
C LEU A 172 -30.09 -2.32 -26.57
N ALA A 173 -30.69 -3.46 -26.19
CA ALA A 173 -32.11 -3.73 -26.41
C ALA A 173 -33.01 -2.71 -25.70
N GLY A 174 -32.74 -2.39 -24.45
CA GLY A 174 -33.47 -1.40 -23.68
C GLY A 174 -33.38 0.00 -24.30
N SER A 175 -32.20 0.41 -24.79
CA SER A 175 -31.99 1.70 -25.42
C SER A 175 -32.78 1.82 -26.75
N ILE A 176 -32.81 0.75 -27.56
CA ILE A 176 -33.58 0.73 -28.79
C ILE A 176 -35.07 0.90 -28.49
N LEU A 177 -35.61 0.16 -27.54
CA LEU A 177 -37.01 0.29 -27.13
C LEU A 177 -37.35 1.69 -26.61
N GLN A 178 -36.45 2.31 -25.87
CA GLN A 178 -36.61 3.67 -25.37
C GLN A 178 -36.69 4.72 -26.50
N LEU A 179 -35.94 4.53 -27.57
CA LEU A 179 -35.99 5.42 -28.75
C LEU A 179 -37.31 5.32 -29.52
N ILE A 180 -37.97 4.17 -29.51
CA ILE A 180 -39.25 3.96 -30.21
C ILE A 180 -40.38 4.68 -29.46
N PHE A 181 -40.32 4.81 -28.16
CA PHE A 181 -41.40 5.37 -27.34
C PHE A 181 -41.78 6.83 -27.70
N PRO A 182 -40.83 7.80 -27.79
CA PRO A 182 -41.17 9.16 -28.22
C PRO A 182 -41.76 9.24 -29.64
N TYR A 183 -41.26 8.39 -30.54
CA TYR A 183 -41.78 8.33 -31.93
C TYR A 183 -43.23 7.90 -31.97
N LEU A 184 -43.63 6.89 -31.18
CA LEU A 184 -45.02 6.46 -31.09
C LEU A 184 -45.89 7.55 -30.43
N THR A 185 -45.38 8.25 -29.42
CA THR A 185 -46.11 9.34 -28.79
C THR A 185 -46.35 10.49 -29.74
N GLN A 186 -45.36 10.83 -30.56
CA GLN A 186 -45.52 11.86 -31.62
C GLN A 186 -46.55 11.43 -32.66
N SER A 187 -46.56 10.16 -33.07
CA SER A 187 -47.53 9.62 -34.01
C SER A 187 -48.99 9.72 -33.51
N ILE A 188 -49.22 9.57 -32.20
CA ILE A 188 -50.54 9.79 -31.63
C ILE A 188 -51.00 11.24 -31.82
N VAL A 189 -50.10 12.21 -31.58
CA VAL A 189 -50.42 13.60 -31.71
C VAL A 189 -50.63 14.02 -33.14
N ASP A 190 -49.68 13.63 -34.01
CA ASP A 190 -49.71 14.10 -35.43
C ASP A 190 -50.83 13.46 -36.23
N THR A 191 -51.06 12.16 -36.07
CA THR A 191 -52.08 11.44 -36.89
C THR A 191 -53.35 11.19 -36.10
N GLY A 192 -53.26 10.74 -34.83
CA GLY A 192 -54.41 10.34 -34.03
C GLY A 192 -55.35 11.50 -33.72
N ILE A 193 -54.78 12.62 -33.25
CA ILE A 193 -55.56 13.81 -32.85
C ILE A 193 -56.00 14.59 -34.07
N ASN A 194 -55.11 14.83 -35.04
CA ASN A 194 -55.44 15.64 -36.23
C ASN A 194 -56.48 14.99 -37.13
N THR A 195 -56.47 13.63 -37.26
CA THR A 195 -57.43 12.92 -38.11
C THR A 195 -58.68 12.46 -37.31
N ARG A 196 -58.78 12.73 -35.98
CA ARG A 196 -59.85 12.27 -35.10
C ARG A 196 -60.15 10.76 -35.19
N ASN A 197 -59.14 9.97 -35.52
CA ASN A 197 -59.29 8.51 -35.68
C ASN A 197 -59.02 7.76 -34.36
N LEU A 198 -60.08 7.50 -33.61
CA LEU A 198 -60.00 6.86 -32.28
C LEU A 198 -59.42 5.42 -32.37
N ASN A 199 -59.71 4.70 -33.45
CA ASN A 199 -59.18 3.33 -33.63
C ASN A 199 -57.64 3.31 -33.75
N PHE A 200 -57.06 4.30 -34.45
CA PHE A 200 -55.62 4.45 -34.61
C PHE A 200 -54.97 4.76 -33.25
N VAL A 201 -55.56 5.68 -32.46
CA VAL A 201 -55.06 6.00 -31.12
C VAL A 201 -55.06 4.77 -30.20
N GLN A 202 -56.16 3.97 -30.24
CA GLN A 202 -56.25 2.75 -29.43
C GLN A 202 -55.18 1.71 -29.80
N ILE A 203 -54.89 1.52 -31.07
CA ILE A 203 -53.85 0.59 -31.54
C ILE A 203 -52.46 1.04 -31.07
N ILE A 204 -52.13 2.32 -31.22
CA ILE A 204 -50.83 2.82 -30.79
C ILE A 204 -50.71 2.76 -29.24
N LEU A 205 -51.78 3.06 -28.50
CA LEU A 205 -51.81 2.95 -27.07
C LEU A 205 -51.57 1.52 -26.57
N ALA A 206 -52.20 0.53 -27.25
CA ALA A 206 -51.96 -0.88 -26.99
C ALA A 206 -50.50 -1.28 -27.30
N ALA A 207 -49.94 -0.78 -28.42
CA ALA A 207 -48.54 -0.99 -28.78
C ALA A 207 -47.57 -0.40 -27.74
N GLN A 208 -47.82 0.83 -27.24
CA GLN A 208 -47.03 1.46 -26.18
C GLN A 208 -47.10 0.65 -24.87
N LEU A 209 -48.27 0.15 -24.51
CA LEU A 209 -48.47 -0.66 -23.32
C LEU A 209 -47.67 -1.96 -23.41
N MET A 210 -47.68 -2.60 -24.57
CA MET A 210 -46.90 -3.82 -24.84
C MET A 210 -45.37 -3.55 -24.78
N LEU A 211 -44.91 -2.42 -25.31
CA LEU A 211 -43.54 -1.98 -25.24
C LEU A 211 -43.10 -1.72 -23.75
N LEU A 212 -43.96 -1.08 -22.96
CA LEU A 212 -43.70 -0.81 -21.55
C LEU A 212 -43.54 -2.10 -20.74
N ILE A 213 -44.41 -3.07 -20.98
CA ILE A 213 -44.31 -4.42 -20.37
C ILE A 213 -42.98 -5.09 -20.79
N SER A 214 -42.67 -5.08 -22.08
CA SER A 214 -41.42 -5.66 -22.58
C SER A 214 -40.17 -5.01 -21.96
N GLN A 215 -40.16 -3.69 -21.86
CA GLN A 215 -39.10 -2.95 -21.23
C GLN A 215 -38.92 -3.33 -19.75
N THR A 216 -40.02 -3.44 -19.00
CA THR A 216 -39.99 -3.85 -17.60
C THR A 216 -39.42 -5.28 -17.44
N PHE A 217 -39.77 -6.22 -18.34
CA PHE A 217 -39.18 -7.55 -18.31
C PHE A 217 -37.67 -7.55 -18.59
N ILE A 218 -37.20 -6.77 -19.55
CA ILE A 218 -35.76 -6.64 -19.85
C ILE A 218 -35.03 -6.07 -18.64
N GLU A 219 -35.57 -5.04 -18.00
CA GLU A 219 -34.97 -4.45 -16.79
C GLU A 219 -34.96 -5.43 -15.61
N PHE A 220 -36.01 -6.21 -15.43
CA PHE A 220 -36.05 -7.23 -14.38
C PHE A 220 -34.98 -8.29 -14.57
N ILE A 221 -34.80 -8.82 -15.79
CA ILE A 221 -33.76 -9.80 -16.13
C ILE A 221 -32.37 -9.19 -15.90
N ARG A 222 -32.14 -7.97 -16.37
CA ARG A 222 -30.87 -7.26 -16.17
C ARG A 222 -30.55 -7.05 -14.70
N SER A 223 -31.52 -6.63 -13.90
CA SER A 223 -31.37 -6.44 -12.46
C SER A 223 -31.00 -7.74 -11.74
N ARG A 224 -31.61 -8.87 -12.13
CA ARG A 224 -31.28 -10.19 -11.56
C ARG A 224 -29.84 -10.62 -11.89
N ILE A 225 -29.39 -10.41 -13.13
CA ILE A 225 -28.01 -10.73 -13.54
C ILE A 225 -27.03 -9.84 -12.77
N LEU A 226 -27.30 -8.53 -12.67
CA LEU A 226 -26.45 -7.57 -11.97
C LEU A 226 -26.35 -7.92 -10.48
N LEU A 227 -27.46 -8.26 -9.83
CA LEU A 227 -27.48 -8.68 -8.45
C LEU A 227 -26.63 -9.92 -8.21
N HIS A 228 -26.76 -10.92 -9.07
CA HIS A 228 -25.99 -12.17 -8.97
C HIS A 228 -24.49 -11.93 -9.09
N ILE A 229 -24.07 -11.11 -10.07
CA ILE A 229 -22.65 -10.74 -10.26
C ILE A 229 -22.14 -9.92 -9.08
N SER A 230 -22.89 -8.91 -8.64
CA SER A 230 -22.50 -8.04 -7.52
C SER A 230 -22.32 -8.84 -6.22
N THR A 231 -23.22 -9.76 -5.93
CA THR A 231 -23.13 -10.63 -4.73
C THR A 231 -21.89 -11.54 -4.81
N ARG A 232 -21.62 -12.12 -5.96
CA ARG A 232 -20.47 -13.02 -6.16
C ARG A 232 -19.14 -12.29 -6.03
N ILE A 233 -19.04 -11.09 -6.62
CA ILE A 233 -17.87 -10.23 -6.50
C ILE A 233 -17.65 -9.81 -5.04
N ASN A 234 -18.72 -9.41 -4.35
CA ASN A 234 -18.63 -8.95 -2.97
C ASN A 234 -18.16 -10.08 -2.03
N ILE A 235 -18.69 -11.29 -2.19
CA ILE A 235 -18.26 -12.47 -1.41
C ILE A 235 -16.79 -12.80 -1.71
N SER A 236 -16.38 -12.79 -2.98
CA SER A 236 -15.00 -13.09 -3.37
C SER A 236 -14.00 -12.07 -2.83
N LEU A 237 -14.33 -10.77 -2.89
CA LEU A 237 -13.52 -9.70 -2.34
C LEU A 237 -13.43 -9.79 -0.81
N LEU A 238 -14.57 -10.02 -0.15
CA LEU A 238 -14.63 -10.14 1.31
C LEU A 238 -13.85 -11.36 1.80
N SER A 239 -14.02 -12.52 1.16
CA SER A 239 -13.27 -13.74 1.46
C SER A 239 -11.78 -13.56 1.25
N GLY A 240 -11.36 -12.96 0.14
CA GLY A 240 -9.96 -12.65 -0.14
C GLY A 240 -9.35 -11.66 0.87
N PHE A 241 -10.14 -10.68 1.29
CA PHE A 241 -9.74 -9.73 2.33
C PHE A 241 -9.54 -10.43 3.68
N TRP A 242 -10.51 -11.23 4.13
CA TRP A 242 -10.42 -11.98 5.39
C TRP A 242 -9.26 -12.97 5.38
N ALA A 243 -9.06 -13.71 4.28
CA ALA A 243 -7.94 -14.63 4.14
C ALA A 243 -6.57 -13.93 4.24
N LYS A 244 -6.45 -12.72 3.67
CA LYS A 244 -5.22 -11.90 3.80
C LYS A 244 -5.08 -11.34 5.21
N LEU A 245 -6.16 -10.91 5.84
CA LEU A 245 -6.16 -10.32 7.18
C LEU A 245 -5.76 -11.35 8.24
N LEU A 246 -6.24 -12.59 8.11
CA LEU A 246 -5.86 -13.70 9.00
C LEU A 246 -4.41 -14.18 8.80
N LYS A 247 -3.81 -13.94 7.66
CA LYS A 247 -2.38 -14.22 7.40
C LYS A 247 -1.42 -13.15 7.90
N LEU A 248 -1.95 -11.99 8.32
CA LEU A 248 -1.12 -10.94 8.89
C LEU A 248 -0.63 -11.34 10.30
N PRO A 249 0.67 -11.22 10.58
CA PRO A 249 1.19 -11.51 11.90
C PRO A 249 0.57 -10.55 12.96
N MET A 250 0.38 -11.05 14.19
CA MET A 250 -0.19 -10.29 15.31
C MET A 250 0.51 -8.94 15.53
N GLN A 251 1.80 -8.87 15.24
CA GLN A 251 2.62 -7.66 15.33
C GLN A 251 2.09 -6.49 14.47
N PHE A 252 1.39 -6.77 13.36
CA PHE A 252 0.78 -5.74 12.52
C PHE A 252 -0.40 -5.06 13.22
N PHE A 253 -1.18 -5.79 13.99
CA PHE A 253 -2.30 -5.25 14.77
C PHE A 253 -1.80 -4.42 15.95
N ASP A 254 -0.76 -4.87 16.64
CA ASP A 254 -0.13 -4.16 17.76
C ASP A 254 0.47 -2.82 17.34
N SER A 255 1.02 -2.72 16.13
CA SER A 255 1.63 -1.48 15.63
C SER A 255 0.61 -0.43 15.21
N LYS A 256 -0.63 -0.82 14.85
CA LYS A 256 -1.69 0.12 14.42
C LYS A 256 -2.70 0.48 15.51
N CYS A 257 -2.74 -0.22 16.63
CA CYS A 257 -3.59 0.11 17.78
C CYS A 257 -3.10 1.31 18.62
N ASN A 258 -2.08 2.05 18.21
CA ASN A 258 -1.72 3.33 18.79
C ASN A 258 -2.65 4.44 18.25
N VAL A 259 -3.93 4.37 18.62
CA VAL A 259 -4.75 5.59 18.71
C VAL A 259 -4.17 6.39 19.89
N PRO A 260 -3.71 7.63 19.70
CA PRO A 260 -3.21 8.42 20.83
C PRO A 260 -4.35 8.65 21.82
N GLN A 261 -4.26 8.01 23.00
CA GLN A 261 -5.03 8.38 24.20
C GLN A 261 -4.60 9.78 24.64
N LYS A 262 -4.95 10.80 23.89
CA LYS A 262 -4.68 12.21 24.21
C LYS A 262 -5.94 12.94 24.65
N LEU A 263 -6.92 12.26 25.21
CA LEU A 263 -8.18 12.90 25.62
C LEU A 263 -8.51 12.83 27.10
N ASP A 264 -7.69 12.16 27.94
CA ASP A 264 -8.01 12.02 29.36
C ASP A 264 -7.14 12.85 30.33
N SER A 265 -6.12 13.56 29.85
CA SER A 265 -5.28 14.40 30.72
C SER A 265 -5.75 15.87 30.87
N GLU A 266 -6.76 16.29 30.11
CA GLU A 266 -7.29 17.67 30.21
C GLU A 266 -8.48 17.83 31.17
N LYS A 267 -9.02 16.72 31.70
CA LYS A 267 -10.13 16.77 32.68
C LYS A 267 -9.74 16.71 34.14
N GLN A 268 -8.46 16.61 34.47
CA GLN A 268 -8.00 16.57 35.90
C GLN A 268 -7.40 17.86 36.40
N ASN A 269 -7.38 18.95 35.63
CA ASN A 269 -6.81 20.23 36.07
C ASN A 269 -7.82 21.36 36.20
N THR A 270 -9.11 21.04 36.41
CA THR A 270 -10.14 22.03 36.81
C THR A 270 -10.97 21.47 37.96
N ASN A 271 -10.38 21.49 39.14
CA ASN A 271 -11.04 21.60 40.46
C ASN A 271 -10.07 22.16 41.46
#